data_94a1b5bf75303501ea333a05c221a95a
#
_entry.id   94a1b5bf75303501ea333a05c221a95a
#
_cell.length_a   1.000
_cell.length_b   1.000
_cell.length_c   1.000
_cell.angle_alpha   90.00
_cell.angle_beta   90.00
_cell.angle_gamma   90.00
#
_symmetry.space_group_name_H-M   'P 1'
#
loop_
_entity.id
_entity.type
_entity.pdbx_description
1 polymer ?
#
loop_
_entity_poly.entity_id
_entity_poly.type
_entity_poly.pdbx_seq_one_letter_code
_entity_poly.pdbx_strand_id
1 'polypeptide(L)'
;MASLTKYLCTFSRRTVRFLFALVAAWLFVSCLVTTSYVVFVSDDVMHSEMNWICPDSTWLQCLLFSLVCLIWIFLFNRCSPSANERRLRTVRLALIYFAGLLASLWVVCIQLTPSADALSVQTAAADLYNGHTYLFAPGEYMYVYPHQSGLLLIHLLLQQINPNTTLPFQLLNVLCYMGILYSLGEFGLEFGLGEGGSLSVTALGIAFLPLLFYVSFVYGTIPGLFLSMAGLLLTVRFCRDAKWYQAVSASVLLSMAVLFKSNYQIFVIAALLYALYNGLQGKKHCFWLPMGLLLGWLLAGKLPILILERWTGCSLHNGVSTAAWLAMGLRDDSLRGPGWYSEYTLGTYFTAGMDPQAQNVIVLDSISGTLQGWLMHPKAMVSFFARKNVTQWSEPLFQSLWLNLIGHTAVYSPLPKWTEFLLNSQGPNFLNQAMNLLQTLVYGGLVLWAWVPTSKIRKPSEDLLALVLLGGFVFHTFWEAKSQYTLPYFVLILPLAILGYRRLAALPWEPNRQALWHSIIGKVRFLVPILLMITAALLSLILAPALHDTLAQLLQALPQ
;
A
#
# COMPACT_ATOMS: atom_id res chain seq x y z
N MET A 1 32.21 -3.66 -22.96
CA MET A 1 31.37 -3.02 -21.92
C MET A 1 29.92 -2.73 -22.38
N ALA A 2 29.68 -2.00 -23.48
CA ALA A 2 28.31 -1.67 -23.92
C ALA A 2 27.39 -2.87 -24.16
N SER A 3 27.89 -3.98 -24.68
CA SER A 3 27.11 -5.24 -24.89
C SER A 3 26.72 -5.90 -23.57
N LEU A 4 27.62 -5.95 -22.59
CA LEU A 4 27.36 -6.52 -21.26
C LEU A 4 26.31 -5.68 -20.49
N THR A 5 26.44 -4.36 -20.51
CA THR A 5 25.49 -3.44 -19.87
C THR A 5 24.08 -3.60 -20.46
N LYS A 6 23.97 -3.68 -21.80
CA LYS A 6 22.70 -3.91 -22.48
C LYS A 6 22.08 -5.28 -22.10
N TYR A 7 22.92 -6.31 -22.00
CA TYR A 7 22.47 -7.63 -21.55
C TYR A 7 21.94 -7.58 -20.10
N LEU A 8 22.70 -7.00 -19.16
CA LEU A 8 22.32 -6.87 -17.76
C LEU A 8 21.01 -6.09 -17.60
N CYS A 9 20.85 -4.97 -18.32
CA CYS A 9 19.62 -4.20 -18.30
C CYS A 9 18.41 -4.98 -18.85
N THR A 10 18.61 -5.77 -19.91
CA THR A 10 17.52 -6.61 -20.45
C THR A 10 17.15 -7.73 -19.50
N PHE A 11 18.14 -8.35 -18.89
CA PHE A 11 17.96 -9.41 -17.90
C PHE A 11 17.21 -8.89 -16.66
N SER A 12 17.68 -7.79 -16.05
CA SER A 12 17.06 -7.19 -14.87
C SER A 12 15.58 -6.82 -15.12
N ARG A 13 15.28 -6.23 -16.28
CA ARG A 13 13.90 -5.90 -16.67
C ARG A 13 13.03 -7.13 -16.83
N ARG A 14 13.54 -8.21 -17.43
CA ARG A 14 12.81 -9.49 -17.54
C ARG A 14 12.55 -10.11 -16.18
N THR A 15 13.55 -10.09 -15.31
CA THR A 15 13.44 -10.61 -13.93
C THR A 15 12.37 -9.86 -13.13
N VAL A 16 12.40 -8.52 -13.13
CA VAL A 16 11.37 -7.69 -12.47
C VAL A 16 9.98 -8.03 -12.98
N ARG A 17 9.79 -8.14 -14.29
CA ARG A 17 8.48 -8.49 -14.88
C ARG A 17 8.03 -9.91 -14.55
N PHE A 18 8.94 -10.86 -14.53
CA PHE A 18 8.64 -12.24 -14.15
C PHE A 18 8.21 -12.31 -12.68
N LEU A 19 8.98 -11.72 -11.77
CA LEU A 19 8.64 -11.68 -10.35
C LEU A 19 7.32 -10.94 -10.11
N PHE A 20 7.10 -9.83 -10.80
CA PHE A 20 5.82 -9.12 -10.74
C PHE A 20 4.66 -10.01 -11.21
N ALA A 21 4.83 -10.76 -12.29
CA ALA A 21 3.79 -11.65 -12.80
C ALA A 21 3.43 -12.75 -11.79
N LEU A 22 4.42 -13.28 -11.04
CA LEU A 22 4.19 -14.23 -9.96
C LEU A 22 3.44 -13.59 -8.79
N VAL A 23 3.87 -12.39 -8.35
CA VAL A 23 3.19 -11.67 -7.26
C VAL A 23 1.77 -11.29 -7.67
N ALA A 24 1.55 -10.77 -8.89
CA ALA A 24 0.22 -10.44 -9.38
C ALA A 24 -0.71 -11.67 -9.42
N ALA A 25 -0.18 -12.83 -9.86
CA ALA A 25 -0.92 -14.09 -9.85
C ALA A 25 -1.27 -14.52 -8.42
N TRP A 26 -0.31 -14.44 -7.48
CA TRP A 26 -0.54 -14.75 -6.07
C TRP A 26 -1.63 -13.86 -5.46
N LEU A 27 -1.53 -12.55 -5.63
CA LEU A 27 -2.50 -11.57 -5.10
C LEU A 27 -3.91 -11.83 -5.67
N PHE A 28 -4.01 -12.08 -6.97
CA PHE A 28 -5.28 -12.37 -7.62
C PHE A 28 -5.90 -13.67 -7.11
N VAL A 29 -5.12 -14.75 -7.04
CA VAL A 29 -5.58 -16.05 -6.55
C VAL A 29 -6.01 -15.95 -5.09
N SER A 30 -5.21 -15.26 -4.25
CA SER A 30 -5.55 -15.06 -2.84
C SER A 30 -6.91 -14.38 -2.68
N CYS A 31 -7.20 -13.31 -3.44
CA CYS A 31 -8.48 -12.62 -3.39
C CYS A 31 -9.63 -13.41 -4.00
N LEU A 32 -9.37 -14.35 -4.94
CA LEU A 32 -10.42 -15.25 -5.45
C LEU A 32 -10.87 -16.29 -4.43
N VAL A 33 -9.95 -16.69 -3.54
CA VAL A 33 -10.16 -17.84 -2.64
C VAL A 33 -10.53 -17.37 -1.24
N THR A 34 -9.97 -16.24 -0.81
CA THR A 34 -10.07 -15.77 0.57
C THR A 34 -10.29 -14.28 0.64
N THR A 35 -11.01 -13.84 1.65
CA THR A 35 -11.05 -12.47 2.12
C THR A 35 -10.58 -12.41 3.57
N SER A 36 -9.94 -11.33 3.96
CA SER A 36 -9.51 -11.12 5.34
C SER A 36 -10.28 -9.96 5.95
N TYR A 37 -10.52 -10.05 7.25
CA TYR A 37 -11.17 -9.02 8.04
C TYR A 37 -10.29 -8.66 9.23
N VAL A 38 -10.26 -7.40 9.59
CA VAL A 38 -9.69 -6.96 10.85
C VAL A 38 -10.82 -6.57 11.79
N VAL A 39 -10.86 -7.23 12.93
CA VAL A 39 -11.81 -6.97 14.00
C VAL A 39 -11.03 -6.42 15.19
N PHE A 40 -11.57 -5.42 15.84
CA PHE A 40 -11.04 -4.94 17.10
C PHE A 40 -11.87 -5.54 18.25
N VAL A 41 -11.20 -6.26 19.10
CA VAL A 41 -11.81 -6.76 20.34
C VAL A 41 -11.34 -5.86 21.47
N SER A 42 -12.29 -5.14 22.06
CA SER A 42 -12.07 -4.36 23.27
C SER A 42 -12.85 -5.01 24.38
N ASP A 43 -12.19 -5.83 25.17
CA ASP A 43 -12.68 -6.27 26.47
C ASP A 43 -11.78 -5.68 27.57
N ASP A 44 -12.14 -5.90 28.83
CA ASP A 44 -11.38 -5.39 30.00
C ASP A 44 -9.95 -5.96 30.08
N VAL A 45 -9.62 -6.97 29.28
CA VAL A 45 -8.35 -7.70 29.33
C VAL A 45 -7.50 -7.44 28.07
N MET A 46 -8.12 -7.18 26.90
CA MET A 46 -7.38 -7.03 25.63
C MET A 46 -7.97 -5.93 24.74
N HIS A 47 -7.17 -4.91 24.46
CA HIS A 47 -7.40 -4.00 23.33
C HIS A 47 -6.51 -4.42 22.15
N SER A 48 -7.04 -5.23 21.23
CA SER A 48 -6.21 -5.86 20.21
C SER A 48 -6.90 -5.97 18.85
N GLU A 49 -6.11 -5.78 17.81
CA GLU A 49 -6.50 -6.08 16.43
C GLU A 49 -6.42 -7.59 16.20
N MET A 50 -7.50 -8.19 15.76
CA MET A 50 -7.56 -9.61 15.39
C MET A 50 -7.84 -9.77 13.91
N ASN A 51 -7.16 -10.71 13.27
CA ASN A 51 -7.35 -11.01 11.87
C ASN A 51 -8.14 -12.30 11.68
N TRP A 52 -9.13 -12.21 10.81
CA TRP A 52 -9.95 -13.34 10.41
C TRP A 52 -9.75 -13.59 8.91
N ILE A 53 -9.41 -14.80 8.55
CA ILE A 53 -9.34 -15.23 7.16
C ILE A 53 -10.59 -16.08 6.90
N CYS A 54 -11.41 -15.64 5.95
CA CYS A 54 -12.62 -16.35 5.55
C CYS A 54 -12.48 -16.87 4.12
N PRO A 55 -12.99 -18.08 3.82
CA PRO A 55 -13.10 -18.55 2.44
C PRO A 55 -14.09 -17.66 1.68
N ASP A 56 -13.75 -17.33 0.44
CA ASP A 56 -14.63 -16.57 -0.45
C ASP A 56 -15.36 -17.49 -1.43
N SER A 57 -16.43 -16.99 -2.02
CA SER A 57 -17.16 -17.67 -3.09
C SER A 57 -16.38 -17.58 -4.40
N THR A 58 -15.34 -18.42 -4.54
CA THR A 58 -14.42 -18.40 -5.68
C THR A 58 -15.15 -18.43 -7.04
N TRP A 59 -16.19 -19.24 -7.18
CA TRP A 59 -16.96 -19.33 -8.41
C TRP A 59 -17.68 -18.01 -8.73
N LEU A 60 -18.23 -17.32 -7.73
CA LEU A 60 -18.90 -16.02 -7.90
C LEU A 60 -17.90 -14.94 -8.28
N GLN A 61 -16.74 -14.88 -7.61
CA GLN A 61 -15.66 -13.95 -7.94
C GLN A 61 -15.16 -14.17 -9.38
N CYS A 62 -14.98 -15.43 -9.80
CA CYS A 62 -14.60 -15.76 -11.16
C CYS A 62 -15.67 -15.36 -12.19
N LEU A 63 -16.95 -15.58 -11.89
CA LEU A 63 -18.07 -15.18 -12.74
C LEU A 63 -18.10 -13.65 -12.91
N LEU A 64 -18.05 -12.90 -11.80
CA LEU A 64 -18.08 -11.44 -11.80
C LEU A 64 -16.86 -10.86 -12.53
N PHE A 65 -15.66 -11.39 -12.28
CA PHE A 65 -14.45 -10.99 -13.01
C PHE A 65 -14.59 -11.23 -14.52
N SER A 66 -15.08 -12.40 -14.92
CA SER A 66 -15.30 -12.74 -16.33
C SER A 66 -16.33 -11.82 -16.98
N LEU A 67 -17.44 -11.53 -16.29
CA LEU A 67 -18.48 -10.62 -16.75
C LEU A 67 -17.93 -9.21 -16.96
N VAL A 68 -17.15 -8.69 -16.01
CA VAL A 68 -16.50 -7.37 -16.15
C VAL A 68 -15.54 -7.35 -17.32
N CYS A 69 -14.75 -8.39 -17.53
CA CYS A 69 -13.88 -8.50 -18.71
C CYS A 69 -14.68 -8.45 -20.02
N LEU A 70 -15.81 -9.18 -20.11
CA LEU A 70 -16.67 -9.19 -21.30
C LEU A 70 -17.31 -7.82 -21.54
N ILE A 71 -17.85 -7.19 -20.50
CA ILE A 71 -18.42 -5.83 -20.58
C ILE A 71 -17.34 -4.83 -21.03
N TRP A 72 -16.14 -4.91 -20.48
CA TRP A 72 -15.03 -4.04 -20.86
C TRP A 72 -14.65 -4.17 -22.33
N ILE A 73 -14.53 -5.41 -22.82
CA ILE A 73 -14.24 -5.71 -24.23
C ILE A 73 -15.35 -5.14 -25.11
N PHE A 74 -16.62 -5.36 -24.74
CA PHE A 74 -17.77 -4.87 -25.51
C PHE A 74 -17.79 -3.35 -25.57
N LEU A 75 -17.62 -2.65 -24.45
CA LEU A 75 -17.61 -1.20 -24.37
C LEU A 75 -16.42 -0.61 -25.15
N PHE A 76 -15.23 -1.20 -24.99
CA PHE A 76 -14.02 -0.73 -25.67
C PHE A 76 -14.16 -0.80 -27.20
N ASN A 77 -14.79 -1.86 -27.71
CA ASN A 77 -14.99 -2.04 -29.15
C ASN A 77 -16.12 -1.14 -29.72
N ARG A 78 -17.03 -0.66 -28.87
CA ARG A 78 -18.13 0.23 -29.28
C ARG A 78 -17.85 1.72 -29.07
N CYS A 79 -17.04 2.08 -28.09
CA CYS A 79 -16.71 3.47 -27.84
C CYS A 79 -15.73 3.98 -28.89
N SER A 80 -16.24 4.82 -29.80
CA SER A 80 -15.40 5.51 -30.79
C SER A 80 -14.39 6.45 -30.11
N PRO A 81 -13.14 6.53 -30.61
CA PRO A 81 -12.10 7.45 -30.07
C PRO A 81 -12.42 8.94 -30.23
N SER A 82 -13.59 9.31 -30.79
CA SER A 82 -13.97 10.69 -31.12
C SER A 82 -14.40 11.56 -29.92
N ALA A 83 -14.27 11.07 -28.68
CA ALA A 83 -14.58 11.93 -27.55
C ALA A 83 -13.55 13.07 -27.44
N ASN A 84 -14.09 14.31 -27.31
CA ASN A 84 -13.27 15.51 -27.15
C ASN A 84 -12.38 15.39 -25.90
N GLU A 85 -11.06 15.23 -26.10
CA GLU A 85 -10.07 15.08 -25.02
C GLU A 85 -10.15 16.22 -24.00
N ARG A 86 -10.40 17.46 -24.46
CA ARG A 86 -10.58 18.61 -23.55
C ARG A 86 -11.77 18.40 -22.62
N ARG A 87 -12.89 17.89 -23.13
CA ARG A 87 -14.09 17.59 -22.33
C ARG A 87 -13.81 16.49 -21.30
N LEU A 88 -13.13 15.40 -21.70
CA LEU A 88 -12.76 14.31 -20.79
C LEU A 88 -11.84 14.79 -19.65
N ARG A 89 -10.87 15.64 -19.97
CA ARG A 89 -10.01 16.28 -18.97
C ARG A 89 -10.81 17.15 -18.01
N THR A 90 -11.75 17.95 -18.51
CA THR A 90 -12.62 18.80 -17.66
C THR A 90 -13.46 17.93 -16.72
N VAL A 91 -14.06 16.85 -17.24
CA VAL A 91 -14.83 15.89 -16.41
C VAL A 91 -13.93 15.25 -15.35
N ARG A 92 -12.71 14.84 -15.71
CA ARG A 92 -11.74 14.28 -14.74
C ARG A 92 -11.45 15.25 -13.60
N LEU A 93 -11.16 16.51 -13.93
CA LEU A 93 -10.88 17.53 -12.90
C LEU A 93 -12.11 17.84 -12.05
N ALA A 94 -13.30 17.89 -12.64
CA ALA A 94 -14.56 18.08 -11.91
C ALA A 94 -14.83 16.93 -10.93
N LEU A 95 -14.55 15.67 -11.33
CA LEU A 95 -14.67 14.51 -10.45
C LEU A 95 -13.67 14.55 -9.29
N ILE A 96 -12.43 14.99 -9.52
CA ILE A 96 -11.43 15.17 -8.45
C ILE A 96 -11.89 16.23 -7.44
N TYR A 97 -12.41 17.35 -7.95
CA TYR A 97 -12.96 18.40 -7.09
C TYR A 97 -14.16 17.89 -6.28
N PHE A 98 -15.10 17.19 -6.91
CA PHE A 98 -16.25 16.60 -6.23
C PHE A 98 -15.81 15.58 -5.16
N ALA A 99 -14.82 14.74 -5.47
CA ALA A 99 -14.24 13.81 -4.51
C ALA A 99 -13.60 14.53 -3.31
N GLY A 100 -12.97 15.69 -3.53
CA GLY A 100 -12.46 16.56 -2.46
C GLY A 100 -13.58 17.11 -1.56
N LEU A 101 -14.73 17.49 -2.14
CA LEU A 101 -15.90 17.90 -1.35
C LEU A 101 -16.45 16.74 -0.50
N LEU A 102 -16.54 15.53 -1.06
CA LEU A 102 -16.96 14.34 -0.31
C LEU A 102 -15.97 14.02 0.82
N ALA A 103 -14.66 14.16 0.58
CA ALA A 103 -13.64 13.96 1.58
C ALA A 103 -13.75 15.01 2.73
N SER A 104 -14.03 16.27 2.39
CA SER A 104 -14.28 17.31 3.38
C SER A 104 -15.53 17.03 4.20
N LEU A 105 -16.60 16.59 3.55
CA LEU A 105 -17.84 16.16 4.22
C LEU A 105 -17.58 14.99 5.18
N TRP A 106 -16.78 13.99 4.74
CA TRP A 106 -16.39 12.86 5.58
C TRP A 106 -15.68 13.35 6.85
N VAL A 107 -14.66 14.20 6.73
CA VAL A 107 -13.93 14.78 7.86
C VAL A 107 -14.88 15.47 8.85
N VAL A 108 -15.79 16.31 8.35
CA VAL A 108 -16.75 17.04 9.18
C VAL A 108 -17.73 16.11 9.90
N CYS A 109 -18.18 15.04 9.22
CA CYS A 109 -19.16 14.13 9.79
C CYS A 109 -18.56 13.15 10.80
N ILE A 110 -17.33 12.68 10.56
CA ILE A 110 -16.68 11.69 11.43
C ILE A 110 -16.09 12.31 12.69
N GLN A 111 -15.54 13.52 12.60
CA GLN A 111 -14.87 14.21 13.71
C GLN A 111 -13.89 13.30 14.47
N LEU A 112 -13.05 12.60 13.71
CA LEU A 112 -12.16 11.57 14.23
C LEU A 112 -11.12 12.17 15.19
N THR A 113 -11.01 11.60 16.38
CA THR A 113 -9.88 11.82 17.30
C THR A 113 -8.79 10.79 17.04
N PRO A 114 -7.52 11.16 17.08
CA PRO A 114 -6.43 10.20 16.93
C PRO A 114 -6.45 9.13 18.02
N SER A 115 -5.91 7.96 17.69
CA SER A 115 -5.71 6.83 18.59
C SER A 115 -4.33 6.22 18.39
N ALA A 116 -3.86 5.43 19.34
CA ALA A 116 -2.58 4.73 19.28
C ALA A 116 -1.41 5.67 18.89
N ASP A 117 -0.54 5.24 17.96
CA ASP A 117 0.63 6.01 17.52
C ASP A 117 0.28 7.44 17.04
N ALA A 118 -0.85 7.60 16.35
CA ALA A 118 -1.27 8.91 15.85
C ALA A 118 -1.58 9.87 17.01
N LEU A 119 -2.20 9.37 18.08
CA LEU A 119 -2.45 10.14 19.30
C LEU A 119 -1.13 10.51 20.00
N SER A 120 -0.24 9.53 20.17
CA SER A 120 1.05 9.75 20.85
C SER A 120 1.90 10.82 20.16
N VAL A 121 2.00 10.77 18.82
CA VAL A 121 2.75 11.77 18.06
C VAL A 121 2.08 13.16 18.13
N GLN A 122 0.75 13.22 18.02
CA GLN A 122 0.03 14.49 18.12
C GLN A 122 0.15 15.08 19.52
N THR A 123 0.02 14.27 20.59
CA THR A 123 0.17 14.71 21.97
C THR A 123 1.59 15.22 22.20
N ALA A 124 2.61 14.47 21.75
CA ALA A 124 4.00 14.92 21.87
C ALA A 124 4.26 16.26 21.16
N ALA A 125 3.62 16.49 20.01
CA ALA A 125 3.71 17.78 19.31
C ALA A 125 2.99 18.92 20.07
N ALA A 126 1.80 18.65 20.63
CA ALA A 126 1.06 19.62 21.42
C ALA A 126 1.78 19.98 22.71
N ASP A 127 2.34 18.98 23.42
CA ASP A 127 3.12 19.18 24.63
C ASP A 127 4.39 19.98 24.35
N LEU A 128 5.13 19.63 23.30
CA LEU A 128 6.33 20.36 22.91
C LEU A 128 6.00 21.83 22.50
N TYR A 129 4.86 22.06 21.84
CA TYR A 129 4.37 23.39 21.53
C TYR A 129 4.13 24.22 22.79
N ASN A 130 3.64 23.60 23.89
CA ASN A 130 3.40 24.19 25.18
C ASN A 130 4.64 24.21 26.11
N GLY A 131 5.81 23.76 25.61
CA GLY A 131 7.07 23.73 26.37
C GLY A 131 7.29 22.50 27.25
N HIS A 132 6.46 21.45 27.11
CA HIS A 132 6.58 20.21 27.85
C HIS A 132 7.35 19.14 27.03
N THR A 133 8.29 18.44 27.66
CA THR A 133 9.18 17.49 26.99
C THR A 133 9.13 16.07 27.59
N TYR A 134 8.16 15.75 28.45
CA TYR A 134 8.13 14.48 29.19
C TYR A 134 8.05 13.26 28.25
N LEU A 135 7.36 13.34 27.11
CA LEU A 135 7.27 12.25 26.13
C LEU A 135 8.58 11.93 25.40
N PHE A 136 9.64 12.70 25.65
CA PHE A 136 11.00 12.47 25.16
C PHE A 136 11.92 11.84 26.22
N ALA A 137 11.42 11.67 27.46
CA ALA A 137 12.18 11.05 28.54
C ALA A 137 12.43 9.55 28.28
N PRO A 138 13.47 8.94 28.89
CA PRO A 138 13.75 7.52 28.73
C PRO A 138 12.53 6.63 29.03
N GLY A 139 12.20 5.73 28.11
CA GLY A 139 11.04 4.84 28.19
C GLY A 139 9.74 5.39 27.64
N GLU A 140 9.66 6.70 27.38
CA GLU A 140 8.48 7.35 26.81
C GLU A 140 8.43 7.21 25.28
N TYR A 141 7.27 7.55 24.69
CA TYR A 141 6.95 7.23 23.30
C TYR A 141 7.98 7.74 22.28
N MET A 142 8.40 8.99 22.36
CA MET A 142 9.35 9.56 21.38
C MET A 142 10.78 9.05 21.58
N TYR A 143 11.16 8.67 22.80
CA TYR A 143 12.42 8.01 23.08
C TYR A 143 12.45 6.59 22.49
N VAL A 144 11.35 5.85 22.63
CA VAL A 144 11.20 4.47 22.13
C VAL A 144 11.08 4.44 20.60
N TYR A 145 10.40 5.44 20.02
CA TYR A 145 10.09 5.51 18.58
C TYR A 145 10.63 6.77 17.90
N PRO A 146 11.94 7.02 17.89
CA PRO A 146 12.54 8.24 17.32
C PRO A 146 12.30 8.40 15.82
N HIS A 147 11.96 7.33 15.10
CA HIS A 147 11.61 7.38 13.68
C HIS A 147 10.31 8.16 13.38
N GLN A 148 9.50 8.47 14.41
CA GLN A 148 8.32 9.32 14.30
C GLN A 148 8.65 10.84 14.35
N SER A 149 9.91 11.21 14.59
CA SER A 149 10.35 12.59 14.70
C SER A 149 9.97 13.47 13.49
N GLY A 150 10.00 12.91 12.28
CA GLY A 150 9.59 13.64 11.07
C GLY A 150 8.12 14.02 11.09
N LEU A 151 7.24 13.09 11.43
CA LEU A 151 5.79 13.32 11.55
C LEU A 151 5.49 14.30 12.66
N LEU A 152 6.19 14.20 13.82
CA LEU A 152 6.04 15.12 14.93
C LEU A 152 6.34 16.56 14.51
N LEU A 153 7.44 16.83 13.79
CA LEU A 153 7.77 18.17 13.31
C LEU A 153 6.68 18.75 12.41
N ILE A 154 6.03 17.90 11.60
CA ILE A 154 4.89 18.33 10.76
C ILE A 154 3.68 18.70 11.63
N HIS A 155 3.37 17.90 12.65
CA HIS A 155 2.33 18.26 13.61
C HIS A 155 2.64 19.59 14.31
N LEU A 156 3.89 19.81 14.73
CA LEU A 156 4.31 21.09 15.31
C LEU A 156 4.08 22.29 14.38
N LEU A 157 4.37 22.14 13.09
CA LEU A 157 4.08 23.20 12.12
C LEU A 157 2.57 23.45 11.99
N LEU A 158 1.75 22.42 12.03
CA LEU A 158 0.30 22.54 11.93
C LEU A 158 -0.34 23.09 13.21
N GLN A 159 0.27 22.89 14.39
CA GLN A 159 -0.13 23.53 15.65
C GLN A 159 -0.04 25.05 15.58
N GLN A 160 0.86 25.61 14.74
CA GLN A 160 0.94 27.07 14.55
C GLN A 160 -0.30 27.63 13.83
N ILE A 161 -1.01 26.82 13.05
CA ILE A 161 -2.21 27.24 12.28
C ILE A 161 -3.44 27.20 13.19
N ASN A 162 -3.65 26.09 13.88
CA ASN A 162 -4.76 25.91 14.81
C ASN A 162 -4.35 24.92 15.91
N PRO A 163 -3.97 25.43 17.09
CA PRO A 163 -3.46 24.62 18.17
C PRO A 163 -4.53 23.67 18.73
N ASN A 164 -4.08 22.53 19.21
CA ASN A 164 -4.88 21.51 19.89
C ASN A 164 -6.04 20.91 19.07
N THR A 165 -5.96 20.97 17.73
CA THR A 165 -6.96 20.35 16.84
C THR A 165 -6.33 19.47 15.78
N THR A 166 -7.09 18.51 15.27
CA THR A 166 -6.70 17.63 14.16
C THR A 166 -7.01 18.21 12.79
N LEU A 167 -7.87 19.23 12.74
CA LEU A 167 -8.44 19.78 11.51
C LEU A 167 -7.39 20.21 10.48
N PRO A 168 -6.29 20.93 10.83
CA PRO A 168 -5.29 21.29 9.83
C PRO A 168 -4.66 20.09 9.13
N PHE A 169 -4.41 18.99 9.87
CA PHE A 169 -3.87 17.77 9.29
C PHE A 169 -4.90 17.05 8.39
N GLN A 170 -6.15 17.02 8.81
CA GLN A 170 -7.24 16.42 8.02
C GLN A 170 -7.49 17.19 6.72
N LEU A 171 -7.42 18.54 6.75
CA LEU A 171 -7.49 19.36 5.54
C LEU A 171 -6.28 19.13 4.62
N LEU A 172 -5.08 18.96 5.18
CA LEU A 172 -3.91 18.54 4.40
C LEU A 172 -4.16 17.17 3.74
N ASN A 173 -4.76 16.21 4.46
CA ASN A 173 -5.13 14.91 3.90
C ASN A 173 -6.12 15.04 2.74
N VAL A 174 -7.13 15.91 2.85
CA VAL A 174 -8.09 16.17 1.74
C VAL A 174 -7.36 16.68 0.50
N LEU A 175 -6.46 17.66 0.65
CA LEU A 175 -5.66 18.18 -0.48
C LEU A 175 -4.76 17.09 -1.08
N CYS A 176 -4.11 16.29 -0.24
CA CYS A 176 -3.28 15.18 -0.67
C CYS A 176 -4.11 14.08 -1.36
N TYR A 177 -5.31 13.78 -0.89
CA TYR A 177 -6.25 12.85 -1.54
C TYR A 177 -6.58 13.30 -2.98
N MET A 178 -6.92 14.59 -3.16
CA MET A 178 -7.14 15.16 -4.49
C MET A 178 -5.87 15.05 -5.37
N GLY A 179 -4.69 15.30 -4.76
CA GLY A 179 -3.39 15.15 -5.41
C GLY A 179 -3.09 13.71 -5.82
N ILE A 180 -3.47 12.70 -5.02
CA ILE A 180 -3.37 11.27 -5.35
C ILE A 180 -4.24 10.97 -6.58
N LEU A 181 -5.51 11.37 -6.57
CA LEU A 181 -6.44 11.16 -7.69
C LEU A 181 -5.94 11.82 -8.99
N TYR A 182 -5.38 13.02 -8.87
CA TYR A 182 -4.74 13.70 -10.01
C TYR A 182 -3.53 12.91 -10.52
N SER A 183 -2.64 12.46 -9.61
CA SER A 183 -1.43 11.71 -9.94
C SER A 183 -1.76 10.36 -10.61
N LEU A 184 -2.82 9.68 -10.17
CA LEU A 184 -3.33 8.47 -10.80
C LEU A 184 -3.68 8.70 -12.28
N GLY A 185 -4.42 9.77 -12.57
CA GLY A 185 -4.74 10.14 -13.94
C GLY A 185 -3.50 10.49 -14.77
N GLU A 186 -2.53 11.20 -14.19
CA GLU A 186 -1.26 11.53 -14.86
C GLU A 186 -0.43 10.28 -15.20
N PHE A 187 -0.40 9.26 -14.32
CA PHE A 187 0.20 7.96 -14.66
C PHE A 187 -0.52 7.30 -15.84
N GLY A 188 -1.85 7.39 -15.90
CA GLY A 188 -2.62 6.92 -17.05
C GLY A 188 -2.16 7.58 -18.36
N LEU A 189 -1.94 8.91 -18.36
CA LEU A 189 -1.41 9.64 -19.51
C LEU A 189 0.04 9.21 -19.84
N GLU A 190 0.90 9.08 -18.85
CA GLU A 190 2.29 8.61 -19.04
C GLU A 190 2.33 7.21 -19.69
N PHE A 191 1.39 6.34 -19.36
CA PHE A 191 1.28 5.01 -19.96
C PHE A 191 0.63 5.02 -21.35
N GLY A 192 0.13 6.18 -21.81
CA GLY A 192 -0.47 6.35 -23.14
C GLY A 192 -1.91 5.85 -23.19
N LEU A 193 -2.63 5.89 -22.07
CA LEU A 193 -4.06 5.56 -22.03
C LEU A 193 -4.94 6.66 -22.65
N GLY A 194 -4.42 7.88 -22.87
CA GLY A 194 -5.17 9.06 -23.28
C GLY A 194 -6.09 9.59 -22.18
N GLU A 195 -6.82 10.66 -22.43
CA GLU A 195 -7.70 11.29 -21.41
C GLU A 195 -8.84 10.36 -20.96
N GLY A 196 -9.38 9.53 -21.85
CA GLY A 196 -10.42 8.54 -21.47
C GLY A 196 -9.91 7.49 -20.48
N GLY A 197 -8.71 6.95 -20.72
CA GLY A 197 -8.10 6.01 -19.80
C GLY A 197 -7.65 6.68 -18.50
N SER A 198 -7.16 7.92 -18.57
CA SER A 198 -6.83 8.74 -17.40
C SER A 198 -8.07 8.99 -16.52
N LEU A 199 -9.20 9.31 -17.12
CA LEU A 199 -10.50 9.43 -16.43
C LEU A 199 -10.91 8.11 -15.77
N SER A 200 -10.75 6.97 -16.47
CA SER A 200 -11.07 5.64 -15.92
C SER A 200 -10.21 5.32 -14.69
N VAL A 201 -8.90 5.63 -14.74
CA VAL A 201 -7.99 5.43 -13.60
C VAL A 201 -8.40 6.32 -12.41
N THR A 202 -8.72 7.59 -12.66
CA THR A 202 -9.18 8.52 -11.63
C THR A 202 -10.51 8.05 -11.03
N ALA A 203 -11.46 7.63 -11.85
CA ALA A 203 -12.76 7.10 -11.39
C ALA A 203 -12.59 5.83 -10.53
N LEU A 204 -11.66 4.94 -10.91
CA LEU A 204 -11.32 3.76 -10.11
C LEU A 204 -10.73 4.15 -8.75
N GLY A 205 -9.86 5.18 -8.71
CA GLY A 205 -9.33 5.74 -7.46
C GLY A 205 -10.40 6.33 -6.55
N ILE A 206 -11.43 6.99 -7.13
CA ILE A 206 -12.58 7.51 -6.38
C ILE A 206 -13.47 6.36 -5.87
N ALA A 207 -13.70 5.33 -6.68
CA ALA A 207 -14.47 4.15 -6.30
C ALA A 207 -13.80 3.32 -5.20
N PHE A 208 -12.50 3.46 -5.01
CA PHE A 208 -11.76 2.82 -3.93
C PHE A 208 -11.96 3.59 -2.62
N LEU A 209 -13.08 3.31 -1.94
CA LEU A 209 -13.52 4.03 -0.74
C LEU A 209 -12.54 4.00 0.44
N PRO A 210 -11.71 2.97 0.68
CA PRO A 210 -10.71 3.03 1.71
C PRO A 210 -9.81 4.26 1.63
N LEU A 211 -9.45 4.72 0.43
CA LEU A 211 -8.65 5.93 0.24
C LEU A 211 -9.38 7.19 0.75
N LEU A 212 -10.70 7.28 0.54
CA LEU A 212 -11.54 8.34 1.08
C LEU A 212 -11.59 8.29 2.61
N PHE A 213 -11.78 7.09 3.20
CA PHE A 213 -11.89 6.95 4.65
C PHE A 213 -10.59 7.28 5.40
N TYR A 214 -9.44 7.16 4.73
CA TYR A 214 -8.15 7.53 5.30
C TYR A 214 -7.92 9.04 5.44
N VAL A 215 -8.76 9.90 4.85
CA VAL A 215 -8.55 11.36 4.96
C VAL A 215 -8.78 11.89 6.37
N SER A 216 -9.59 11.20 7.19
CA SER A 216 -9.80 11.53 8.60
C SER A 216 -8.63 11.09 9.49
N PHE A 217 -7.82 10.11 9.04
CA PHE A 217 -6.74 9.51 9.83
C PHE A 217 -5.52 10.42 9.89
N VAL A 218 -5.20 10.92 11.07
CA VAL A 218 -4.16 11.91 11.32
C VAL A 218 -2.80 11.21 11.47
N TYR A 219 -2.32 10.68 10.36
CA TYR A 219 -1.03 9.97 10.28
C TYR A 219 -0.42 10.15 8.89
N GLY A 220 0.86 9.82 8.71
CA GLY A 220 1.59 10.11 7.48
C GLY A 220 1.17 9.33 6.22
N THR A 221 0.11 8.53 6.26
CA THR A 221 -0.27 7.63 5.14
C THR A 221 -0.69 8.40 3.88
N ILE A 222 -1.65 9.32 3.97
CA ILE A 222 -2.17 10.04 2.80
C ILE A 222 -1.17 11.07 2.25
N PRO A 223 -0.56 11.96 3.08
CA PRO A 223 0.42 12.90 2.56
C PRO A 223 1.67 12.21 1.99
N GLY A 224 2.19 11.18 2.67
CA GLY A 224 3.34 10.43 2.18
C GLY A 224 3.06 9.72 0.85
N LEU A 225 1.85 9.17 0.65
CA LEU A 225 1.45 8.58 -0.62
C LEU A 225 1.40 9.62 -1.76
N PHE A 226 0.75 10.77 -1.52
CA PHE A 226 0.70 11.83 -2.52
C PHE A 226 2.10 12.29 -2.94
N LEU A 227 2.95 12.62 -1.96
CA LEU A 227 4.31 13.08 -2.21
C LEU A 227 5.15 12.02 -2.96
N SER A 228 4.97 10.75 -2.58
CA SER A 228 5.64 9.64 -3.28
C SER A 228 5.19 9.51 -4.73
N MET A 229 3.88 9.56 -5.00
CA MET A 229 3.35 9.46 -6.36
C MET A 229 3.77 10.63 -7.23
N ALA A 230 3.71 11.86 -6.71
CA ALA A 230 4.17 13.05 -7.40
C ALA A 230 5.69 12.98 -7.68
N GLY A 231 6.48 12.54 -6.69
CA GLY A 231 7.93 12.34 -6.84
C GLY A 231 8.28 11.29 -7.88
N LEU A 232 7.55 10.14 -7.93
CA LEU A 232 7.73 9.13 -8.98
C LEU A 232 7.37 9.66 -10.38
N LEU A 233 6.29 10.42 -10.52
CA LEU A 233 5.93 11.08 -11.79
C LEU A 233 7.04 12.02 -12.28
N LEU A 234 7.58 12.83 -11.37
CA LEU A 234 8.70 13.72 -11.71
C LEU A 234 9.97 12.93 -12.03
N THR A 235 10.23 11.81 -11.38
CA THR A 235 11.33 10.88 -11.71
C THR A 235 11.18 10.37 -13.15
N VAL A 236 10.00 9.92 -13.54
CA VAL A 236 9.72 9.47 -14.93
C VAL A 236 9.95 10.61 -15.92
N ARG A 237 9.40 11.78 -15.63
CA ARG A 237 9.53 12.98 -16.48
C ARG A 237 10.99 13.44 -16.59
N PHE A 238 11.75 13.45 -15.50
CA PHE A 238 13.18 13.76 -15.52
C PHE A 238 13.97 12.79 -16.39
N CYS A 239 13.75 11.50 -16.25
CA CYS A 239 14.44 10.50 -17.08
C CYS A 239 14.06 10.59 -18.57
N ARG A 240 12.93 11.24 -18.92
CA ARG A 240 12.52 11.52 -20.30
C ARG A 240 13.06 12.86 -20.81
N ASP A 241 12.87 13.93 -20.04
CA ASP A 241 12.99 15.32 -20.50
C ASP A 241 14.31 16.00 -20.10
N ALA A 242 15.08 15.41 -19.19
CA ALA A 242 16.37 15.91 -18.67
C ALA A 242 16.32 17.30 -17.99
N LYS A 243 15.15 17.72 -17.49
CA LYS A 243 14.98 19.03 -16.85
C LYS A 243 15.40 18.96 -15.38
N TRP A 244 16.45 19.67 -14.99
CA TRP A 244 17.06 19.60 -13.67
C TRP A 244 16.07 19.86 -12.50
N TYR A 245 15.12 20.79 -12.66
CA TYR A 245 14.13 21.09 -11.62
C TYR A 245 13.22 19.89 -11.32
N GLN A 246 12.98 19.00 -12.31
CA GLN A 246 12.22 17.77 -12.08
C GLN A 246 12.98 16.80 -11.15
N ALA A 247 14.33 16.73 -11.29
CA ALA A 247 15.16 15.91 -10.40
C ALA A 247 15.17 16.46 -8.96
N VAL A 248 15.34 17.77 -8.82
CA VAL A 248 15.32 18.44 -7.50
C VAL A 248 13.96 18.24 -6.84
N SER A 249 12.88 18.55 -7.56
CA SER A 249 11.51 18.38 -7.01
C SER A 249 11.20 16.92 -6.68
N ALA A 250 11.62 15.95 -7.51
CA ALA A 250 11.44 14.53 -7.21
C ALA A 250 12.17 14.14 -5.91
N SER A 251 13.43 14.59 -5.75
CA SER A 251 14.23 14.32 -4.55
C SER A 251 13.57 14.92 -3.29
N VAL A 252 13.11 16.16 -3.37
CA VAL A 252 12.43 16.84 -2.24
C VAL A 252 11.14 16.12 -1.88
N LEU A 253 10.25 15.86 -2.86
CA LEU A 253 8.95 15.22 -2.59
C LEU A 253 9.10 13.82 -2.02
N LEU A 254 10.00 12.99 -2.56
CA LEU A 254 10.25 11.65 -2.06
C LEU A 254 10.89 11.67 -0.67
N SER A 255 11.76 12.62 -0.38
CA SER A 255 12.34 12.79 0.97
C SER A 255 11.28 13.26 1.98
N MET A 256 10.43 14.20 1.59
CA MET A 256 9.30 14.64 2.42
C MET A 256 8.31 13.49 2.69
N ALA A 257 8.09 12.59 1.74
CA ALA A 257 7.26 11.41 1.98
C ALA A 257 7.83 10.53 3.11
N VAL A 258 9.16 10.36 3.16
CA VAL A 258 9.83 9.62 4.24
C VAL A 258 9.70 10.32 5.60
N LEU A 259 9.66 11.67 5.65
CA LEU A 259 9.37 12.42 6.87
C LEU A 259 7.99 12.11 7.43
N PHE A 260 6.98 11.96 6.55
CA PHE A 260 5.62 11.59 6.99
C PHE A 260 5.55 10.14 7.48
N LYS A 261 6.23 9.21 6.81
CA LYS A 261 6.24 7.79 7.18
C LYS A 261 7.45 7.08 6.58
N SER A 262 8.28 6.47 7.41
CA SER A 262 9.54 5.83 7.01
C SER A 262 9.36 4.74 5.93
N ASN A 263 8.21 4.06 5.86
CA ASN A 263 7.94 3.02 4.86
C ASN A 263 8.00 3.55 3.41
N TYR A 264 7.83 4.86 3.18
CA TYR A 264 7.98 5.46 1.85
C TYR A 264 9.41 5.46 1.31
N GLN A 265 10.41 5.06 2.11
CA GLN A 265 11.76 4.78 1.61
C GLN A 265 11.78 3.74 0.47
N ILE A 266 10.79 2.82 0.40
CA ILE A 266 10.67 1.85 -0.69
C ILE A 266 10.44 2.57 -2.03
N PHE A 267 9.69 3.65 -2.05
CA PHE A 267 9.46 4.49 -3.23
C PHE A 267 10.74 5.23 -3.64
N VAL A 268 11.53 5.70 -2.66
CA VAL A 268 12.86 6.30 -2.90
C VAL A 268 13.80 5.29 -3.54
N ILE A 269 13.89 4.07 -3.00
CA ILE A 269 14.73 2.99 -3.54
C ILE A 269 14.30 2.64 -4.96
N ALA A 270 13.00 2.52 -5.22
CA ALA A 270 12.50 2.23 -6.56
C ALA A 270 12.82 3.35 -7.57
N ALA A 271 12.68 4.62 -7.18
CA ALA A 271 13.07 5.78 -8.00
C ALA A 271 14.57 5.79 -8.30
N LEU A 272 15.39 5.48 -7.29
CA LEU A 272 16.85 5.37 -7.42
C LEU A 272 17.22 4.28 -8.43
N LEU A 273 16.69 3.07 -8.28
CA LEU A 273 16.94 1.94 -9.18
C LEU A 273 16.47 2.25 -10.61
N TYR A 274 15.32 2.89 -10.75
CA TYR A 274 14.78 3.32 -12.04
C TYR A 274 15.68 4.37 -12.73
N ALA A 275 16.18 5.34 -11.98
CA ALA A 275 17.11 6.35 -12.50
C ALA A 275 18.45 5.72 -12.93
N LEU A 276 19.03 4.84 -12.11
CA LEU A 276 20.24 4.08 -12.44
C LEU A 276 20.04 3.25 -13.70
N TYR A 277 18.93 2.53 -13.80
CA TYR A 277 18.58 1.75 -14.98
C TYR A 277 18.56 2.62 -16.26
N ASN A 278 17.89 3.78 -16.23
CA ASN A 278 17.83 4.71 -17.37
C ASN A 278 19.21 5.30 -17.69
N GLY A 279 20.04 5.59 -16.68
CA GLY A 279 21.43 6.02 -16.85
C GLY A 279 22.27 4.98 -17.59
N LEU A 280 22.16 3.71 -17.20
CA LEU A 280 22.82 2.57 -17.85
C LEU A 280 22.33 2.32 -19.29
N GLN A 281 21.08 2.71 -19.60
CA GLN A 281 20.53 2.70 -20.96
C GLN A 281 21.00 3.88 -21.84
N GLY A 282 21.97 4.68 -21.37
CA GLY A 282 22.59 5.77 -22.10
C GLY A 282 22.07 7.17 -21.77
N LYS A 283 21.07 7.31 -20.91
CA LYS A 283 20.56 8.61 -20.45
C LYS A 283 21.41 9.14 -19.29
N LYS A 284 22.63 9.59 -19.57
CA LYS A 284 23.65 9.97 -18.57
C LYS A 284 23.16 10.97 -17.52
N HIS A 285 22.24 11.88 -17.88
CA HIS A 285 21.65 12.83 -16.92
C HIS A 285 20.93 12.15 -15.75
N CYS A 286 20.42 10.92 -15.95
CA CYS A 286 19.70 10.20 -14.89
C CYS A 286 20.60 9.85 -13.69
N PHE A 287 21.94 9.86 -13.82
CA PHE A 287 22.85 9.60 -12.70
C PHE A 287 22.89 10.72 -11.64
N TRP A 288 22.37 11.92 -11.95
CA TRP A 288 22.28 13.00 -10.97
C TRP A 288 21.16 12.78 -9.93
N LEU A 289 20.05 12.15 -10.34
CA LEU A 289 18.91 11.93 -9.44
C LEU A 289 19.23 11.04 -8.23
N PRO A 290 19.96 9.91 -8.35
CA PRO A 290 20.38 9.11 -7.21
C PRO A 290 21.12 9.88 -6.12
N MET A 291 21.95 10.85 -6.49
CA MET A 291 22.65 11.68 -5.50
C MET A 291 21.69 12.54 -4.68
N GLY A 292 20.73 13.20 -5.35
CA GLY A 292 19.69 13.98 -4.66
C GLY A 292 18.78 13.12 -3.78
N LEU A 293 18.40 11.94 -4.27
CA LEU A 293 17.57 10.99 -3.51
C LEU A 293 18.29 10.46 -2.26
N LEU A 294 19.57 10.06 -2.38
CA LEU A 294 20.34 9.57 -1.23
C LEU A 294 20.54 10.67 -0.19
N LEU A 295 20.93 11.88 -0.63
CA LEU A 295 21.10 13.00 0.28
C LEU A 295 19.77 13.34 0.99
N GLY A 296 18.69 13.46 0.24
CA GLY A 296 17.38 13.77 0.78
C GLY A 296 16.87 12.69 1.75
N TRP A 297 17.07 11.41 1.44
CA TRP A 297 16.72 10.29 2.31
C TRP A 297 17.52 10.31 3.62
N LEU A 298 18.82 10.55 3.57
CA LEU A 298 19.68 10.69 4.76
C LEU A 298 19.24 11.88 5.62
N LEU A 299 18.95 13.02 5.00
CA LEU A 299 18.43 14.20 5.72
C LEU A 299 17.06 13.93 6.36
N ALA A 300 16.14 13.31 5.62
CA ALA A 300 14.82 12.96 6.14
C ALA A 300 14.88 12.01 7.35
N GLY A 301 15.83 11.09 7.38
CA GLY A 301 16.00 10.14 8.49
C GLY A 301 16.74 10.70 9.70
N LYS A 302 17.66 11.66 9.52
CA LYS A 302 18.54 12.13 10.60
C LYS A 302 18.20 13.54 11.12
N LEU A 303 17.83 14.46 10.22
CA LEU A 303 17.64 15.86 10.59
C LEU A 303 16.50 16.07 11.61
N PRO A 304 15.34 15.42 11.52
CA PRO A 304 14.28 15.58 12.51
C PRO A 304 14.71 15.17 13.92
N ILE A 305 15.45 14.07 14.04
CA ILE A 305 15.98 13.58 15.31
C ILE A 305 16.93 14.62 15.90
N LEU A 306 17.91 15.10 15.12
CA LEU A 306 18.87 16.11 15.56
C LEU A 306 18.21 17.42 16.00
N ILE A 307 17.17 17.87 15.27
CA ILE A 307 16.40 19.07 15.64
C ILE A 307 15.72 18.87 17.00
N LEU A 308 15.06 17.73 17.20
CA LEU A 308 14.33 17.45 18.45
C LEU A 308 15.29 17.26 19.63
N GLU A 309 16.41 16.56 19.45
CA GLU A 309 17.45 16.44 20.49
C GLU A 309 18.00 17.80 20.92
N ARG A 310 18.26 18.67 19.92
CA ARG A 310 18.72 20.03 20.20
C ARG A 310 17.67 20.88 20.92
N TRP A 311 16.40 20.68 20.60
CA TRP A 311 15.31 21.45 21.20
C TRP A 311 14.94 20.96 22.60
N THR A 312 14.84 19.64 22.77
CA THR A 312 14.39 19.02 24.05
C THR A 312 15.51 18.79 25.04
N GLY A 313 16.77 18.73 24.59
CA GLY A 313 17.92 18.28 25.39
C GLY A 313 17.95 16.78 25.68
N CYS A 314 17.00 16.00 25.11
CA CYS A 314 16.91 14.56 25.32
C CYS A 314 17.63 13.80 24.17
N SER A 315 18.37 12.74 24.49
CA SER A 315 18.96 11.85 23.47
C SER A 315 17.90 10.89 22.93
N LEU A 316 17.76 10.82 21.62
CA LEU A 316 16.80 9.93 20.92
C LEU A 316 17.50 8.80 20.14
N HIS A 317 18.74 8.47 20.49
CA HIS A 317 19.54 7.48 19.76
C HIS A 317 19.27 6.02 20.18
N ASN A 318 18.60 5.82 21.30
CA ASN A 318 18.41 4.53 21.95
C ASN A 318 17.02 3.91 21.73
N GLY A 319 16.35 4.23 20.63
CA GLY A 319 15.04 3.67 20.33
C GLY A 319 15.07 2.18 20.01
N VAL A 320 13.89 1.57 19.90
CA VAL A 320 13.69 0.16 19.57
C VAL A 320 14.50 -0.23 18.33
N SER A 321 15.21 -1.35 18.43
CA SER A 321 16.02 -1.90 17.35
C SER A 321 15.20 -2.24 16.11
N THR A 322 15.73 -1.91 14.93
CA THR A 322 15.14 -2.31 13.65
C THR A 322 14.98 -3.84 13.52
N ALA A 323 15.91 -4.63 14.09
CA ALA A 323 15.83 -6.09 14.09
C ALA A 323 14.63 -6.62 14.89
N ALA A 324 14.15 -5.88 15.91
CA ALA A 324 12.98 -6.27 16.69
C ALA A 324 11.69 -6.26 15.85
N TRP A 325 11.55 -5.32 14.91
CA TRP A 325 10.43 -5.29 13.96
C TRP A 325 10.48 -6.47 12.98
N LEU A 326 11.67 -6.85 12.53
CA LEU A 326 11.87 -8.03 11.71
C LEU A 326 11.51 -9.30 12.48
N ALA A 327 12.01 -9.43 13.71
CA ALA A 327 11.71 -10.58 14.57
C ALA A 327 10.20 -10.71 14.84
N MET A 328 9.52 -9.61 15.19
CA MET A 328 8.07 -9.58 15.35
C MET A 328 7.36 -9.98 14.07
N GLY A 329 7.81 -9.48 12.93
CA GLY A 329 7.26 -9.82 11.62
C GLY A 329 7.39 -11.31 11.24
N LEU A 330 8.27 -12.07 11.89
CA LEU A 330 8.47 -13.51 11.68
C LEU A 330 7.83 -14.39 12.77
N ARG A 331 7.11 -13.81 13.73
CA ARG A 331 6.41 -14.55 14.79
C ARG A 331 4.98 -14.86 14.41
N ASP A 332 4.51 -16.02 14.82
CA ASP A 332 3.09 -16.39 14.73
C ASP A 332 2.42 -16.12 16.07
N ASP A 333 1.52 -15.15 16.11
CA ASP A 333 0.69 -14.89 17.29
C ASP A 333 -0.67 -15.55 17.04
N SER A 334 -1.04 -16.47 17.92
CA SER A 334 -2.26 -17.26 17.80
C SER A 334 -3.55 -16.41 17.86
N LEU A 335 -3.48 -15.25 18.51
CA LEU A 335 -4.63 -14.35 18.68
C LEU A 335 -4.70 -13.30 17.57
N ARG A 336 -3.56 -12.70 17.20
CA ARG A 336 -3.49 -11.54 16.31
C ARG A 336 -3.18 -11.92 14.87
N GLY A 337 -2.55 -13.06 14.66
CA GLY A 337 -2.16 -13.58 13.35
C GLY A 337 -0.67 -13.43 13.04
N PRO A 338 -0.21 -14.08 11.96
CA PRO A 338 1.21 -14.21 11.65
C PRO A 338 1.86 -12.86 11.30
N GLY A 339 2.85 -12.47 12.11
CA GLY A 339 3.64 -11.26 11.94
C GLY A 339 2.95 -9.96 12.33
N TRP A 340 1.77 -10.01 12.94
CA TRP A 340 1.06 -8.83 13.42
C TRP A 340 1.67 -8.29 14.72
N TYR A 341 1.37 -7.02 15.02
CA TYR A 341 1.85 -6.36 16.23
C TYR A 341 1.43 -7.15 17.47
N SER A 342 2.41 -7.57 18.28
CA SER A 342 2.22 -8.42 19.46
C SER A 342 2.92 -7.87 20.70
N GLU A 343 3.28 -6.58 20.73
CA GLU A 343 4.07 -5.93 21.78
C GLU A 343 5.48 -6.52 21.97
N TYR A 344 5.89 -7.47 21.13
CA TYR A 344 7.19 -8.13 21.19
C TYR A 344 8.35 -7.12 21.11
N THR A 345 8.22 -6.09 20.31
CA THR A 345 9.24 -5.04 20.18
C THR A 345 9.45 -4.29 21.49
N LEU A 346 8.37 -3.91 22.16
CA LEU A 346 8.39 -3.22 23.46
C LEU A 346 8.88 -4.16 24.58
N GLY A 347 8.30 -5.36 24.66
CA GLY A 347 8.65 -6.34 25.68
C GLY A 347 10.15 -6.67 25.69
N THR A 348 10.71 -6.96 24.50
CA THR A 348 12.15 -7.24 24.37
C THR A 348 13.03 -6.01 24.62
N TYR A 349 12.56 -4.81 24.30
CA TYR A 349 13.26 -3.56 24.54
C TYR A 349 13.39 -3.26 26.03
N PHE A 350 12.30 -3.37 26.78
CA PHE A 350 12.35 -3.18 28.24
C PHE A 350 13.10 -4.30 28.96
N THR A 351 12.99 -5.55 28.49
CA THR A 351 13.79 -6.67 29.00
C THR A 351 15.28 -6.43 28.79
N ALA A 352 15.66 -5.78 27.71
CA ALA A 352 17.05 -5.40 27.42
C ALA A 352 17.52 -4.13 28.17
N GLY A 353 16.75 -3.60 29.13
CA GLY A 353 17.09 -2.39 29.88
C GLY A 353 17.10 -1.12 29.03
N MET A 354 16.26 -1.07 27.97
CA MET A 354 16.19 0.04 27.01
C MET A 354 17.51 0.24 26.21
N ASP A 355 18.28 -0.83 26.05
CA ASP A 355 19.49 -0.84 25.22
C ASP A 355 19.21 -1.57 23.90
N PRO A 356 19.23 -0.87 22.74
CA PRO A 356 18.99 -1.48 21.44
C PRO A 356 20.06 -2.52 21.04
N GLN A 357 21.28 -2.44 21.59
CA GLN A 357 22.33 -3.43 21.31
C GLN A 357 22.06 -4.73 22.07
N ALA A 358 21.71 -4.64 23.35
CA ALA A 358 21.28 -5.79 24.14
C ALA A 358 19.99 -6.40 23.57
N GLN A 359 19.03 -5.57 23.13
CA GLN A 359 17.83 -6.03 22.43
C GLN A 359 18.18 -6.82 21.15
N ASN A 360 19.17 -6.37 20.37
CA ASN A 360 19.60 -7.08 19.16
C ASN A 360 20.03 -8.52 19.45
N VAL A 361 20.71 -8.79 20.56
CA VAL A 361 21.10 -10.16 20.93
C VAL A 361 19.87 -11.04 21.12
N ILE A 362 18.89 -10.56 21.89
CA ILE A 362 17.63 -11.28 22.17
C ILE A 362 16.86 -11.58 20.86
N VAL A 363 16.70 -10.57 20.02
CA VAL A 363 15.86 -10.71 18.82
C VAL A 363 16.54 -11.52 17.71
N LEU A 364 17.86 -11.46 17.57
CA LEU A 364 18.61 -12.29 16.62
C LEU A 364 18.58 -13.77 16.99
N ASP A 365 18.66 -14.08 18.29
CA ASP A 365 18.46 -15.45 18.78
C ASP A 365 17.05 -15.96 18.45
N SER A 366 16.02 -15.14 18.70
CA SER A 366 14.63 -15.45 18.33
C SER A 366 14.45 -15.69 16.82
N ILE A 367 15.06 -14.85 15.96
CA ILE A 367 15.04 -15.05 14.51
C ILE A 367 15.72 -16.37 14.15
N SER A 368 16.89 -16.65 14.72
CA SER A 368 17.63 -17.90 14.48
C SER A 368 16.79 -19.12 14.83
N GLY A 369 16.15 -19.13 16.01
CA GLY A 369 15.26 -20.21 16.44
C GLY A 369 14.05 -20.39 15.49
N THR A 370 13.43 -19.29 15.04
CA THR A 370 12.34 -19.33 14.06
C THR A 370 12.80 -19.96 12.74
N LEU A 371 13.96 -19.54 12.21
CA LEU A 371 14.49 -20.08 10.96
C LEU A 371 14.85 -21.56 11.07
N GLN A 372 15.45 -21.99 12.19
CA GLN A 372 15.74 -23.40 12.46
C GLN A 372 14.45 -24.23 12.53
N GLY A 373 13.42 -23.74 13.23
CA GLY A 373 12.11 -24.38 13.28
C GLY A 373 11.49 -24.55 11.89
N TRP A 374 11.60 -23.56 11.03
CA TRP A 374 11.08 -23.63 9.66
C TRP A 374 11.88 -24.58 8.75
N LEU A 375 13.19 -24.70 8.95
CA LEU A 375 13.99 -25.69 8.22
C LEU A 375 13.56 -27.13 8.58
N MET A 376 13.19 -27.37 9.85
CA MET A 376 12.67 -28.66 10.31
C MET A 376 11.21 -28.88 9.88
N HIS A 377 10.43 -27.82 9.78
CA HIS A 377 8.99 -27.87 9.47
C HIS A 377 8.63 -26.96 8.28
N PRO A 378 9.07 -27.23 7.04
CA PRO A 378 8.87 -26.33 5.89
C PRO A 378 7.39 -26.07 5.55
N LYS A 379 6.48 -26.99 5.86
CA LYS A 379 5.03 -26.76 5.71
C LYS A 379 4.54 -25.65 6.63
N ALA A 380 5.04 -25.56 7.85
CA ALA A 380 4.69 -24.48 8.79
C ALA A 380 5.15 -23.11 8.26
N MET A 381 6.36 -23.04 7.69
CA MET A 381 6.86 -21.84 7.03
C MET A 381 5.94 -21.38 5.87
N VAL A 382 5.57 -22.30 4.98
CA VAL A 382 4.69 -21.98 3.84
C VAL A 382 3.32 -21.49 4.33
N SER A 383 2.74 -22.18 5.32
CA SER A 383 1.47 -21.78 5.94
C SER A 383 1.57 -20.40 6.59
N PHE A 384 2.64 -20.12 7.34
CA PHE A 384 2.88 -18.83 7.97
C PHE A 384 2.88 -17.69 6.94
N PHE A 385 3.71 -17.79 5.90
CA PHE A 385 3.79 -16.73 4.89
C PHE A 385 2.52 -16.62 4.04
N ALA A 386 1.83 -17.72 3.76
CA ALA A 386 0.55 -17.68 3.05
C ALA A 386 -0.51 -16.91 3.86
N ARG A 387 -0.71 -17.27 5.14
CA ARG A 387 -1.65 -16.57 6.04
C ARG A 387 -1.26 -15.11 6.23
N LYS A 388 0.02 -14.84 6.48
CA LYS A 388 0.54 -13.47 6.63
C LYS A 388 0.26 -12.60 5.41
N ASN A 389 0.50 -13.11 4.20
CA ASN A 389 0.24 -12.36 2.97
C ASN A 389 -1.26 -12.13 2.75
N VAL A 390 -2.10 -13.15 3.03
CA VAL A 390 -3.56 -13.00 2.92
C VAL A 390 -4.08 -11.91 3.85
N THR A 391 -3.66 -11.89 5.13
CA THR A 391 -4.13 -10.88 6.10
C THR A 391 -3.72 -9.46 5.73
N GLN A 392 -2.68 -9.27 4.94
CA GLN A 392 -2.22 -7.94 4.51
C GLN A 392 -2.78 -7.51 3.16
N TRP A 393 -2.88 -8.43 2.20
CA TRP A 393 -3.14 -8.11 0.79
C TRP A 393 -4.54 -8.49 0.32
N SER A 394 -5.28 -9.32 1.08
CA SER A 394 -6.67 -9.70 0.79
C SER A 394 -7.66 -9.15 1.83
N GLU A 395 -7.28 -8.10 2.56
CA GLU A 395 -8.16 -7.30 3.41
C GLU A 395 -8.61 -6.07 2.61
N PRO A 396 -9.85 -6.07 2.09
CA PRO A 396 -10.27 -5.13 1.05
C PRO A 396 -10.54 -3.71 1.55
N LEU A 397 -10.70 -3.53 2.86
CA LEU A 397 -10.93 -2.23 3.49
C LEU A 397 -9.65 -1.59 4.01
N PHE A 398 -8.52 -2.30 4.02
CA PHE A 398 -7.21 -1.80 4.47
C PHE A 398 -7.28 -1.13 5.85
N GLN A 399 -8.06 -1.71 6.78
CA GLN A 399 -8.34 -1.19 8.13
C GLN A 399 -9.01 0.20 8.17
N SER A 400 -9.46 0.75 7.06
CA SER A 400 -9.96 2.13 6.99
C SER A 400 -11.22 2.36 7.82
N LEU A 401 -12.14 1.39 7.88
CA LEU A 401 -13.35 1.50 8.73
C LEU A 401 -12.99 1.40 10.21
N TRP A 402 -12.13 0.45 10.55
CA TRP A 402 -11.66 0.24 11.90
C TRP A 402 -11.00 1.49 12.49
N LEU A 403 -10.12 2.16 11.74
CA LEU A 403 -9.47 3.39 12.17
C LEU A 403 -10.48 4.51 12.47
N ASN A 404 -11.55 4.61 11.66
CA ASN A 404 -12.61 5.58 11.87
C ASN A 404 -13.53 5.22 13.04
N LEU A 405 -13.73 3.94 13.32
CA LEU A 405 -14.56 3.48 14.44
C LEU A 405 -13.87 3.71 15.79
N ILE A 406 -12.60 3.33 15.91
CA ILE A 406 -11.81 3.50 17.15
C ILE A 406 -11.64 4.96 17.56
N GLY A 407 -11.36 5.83 16.59
CA GLY A 407 -11.11 7.23 16.88
C GLY A 407 -12.40 8.05 17.10
N HIS A 408 -13.57 7.43 16.86
CA HIS A 408 -14.83 8.11 17.11
C HIS A 408 -15.21 8.00 18.58
N THR A 409 -15.06 9.09 19.30
CA THR A 409 -15.60 9.22 20.67
C THR A 409 -16.97 9.87 20.60
N ALA A 410 -17.99 9.19 21.09
CA ALA A 410 -19.37 9.68 21.18
C ALA A 410 -19.55 10.98 22.01
N VAL A 411 -18.45 11.52 22.53
CA VAL A 411 -18.40 12.66 23.43
C VAL A 411 -18.79 13.98 22.74
N TYR A 412 -18.55 14.12 21.42
CA TYR A 412 -18.68 15.41 20.76
C TYR A 412 -19.95 15.60 19.95
N SER A 413 -20.46 14.56 19.33
CA SER A 413 -21.72 14.61 18.55
C SER A 413 -22.15 13.21 18.12
N PRO A 414 -23.44 12.90 18.08
CA PRO A 414 -23.89 11.64 17.46
C PRO A 414 -23.52 11.66 15.97
N LEU A 415 -23.04 10.51 15.46
CA LEU A 415 -22.76 10.35 14.04
C LEU A 415 -24.03 10.61 13.22
N PRO A 416 -23.95 11.28 12.06
CA PRO A 416 -25.03 11.28 11.10
C PRO A 416 -25.47 9.85 10.77
N LYS A 417 -26.77 9.61 10.60
CA LYS A 417 -27.32 8.25 10.38
C LYS A 417 -26.65 7.48 9.24
N TRP A 418 -26.22 8.16 8.19
CA TRP A 418 -25.56 7.52 7.06
C TRP A 418 -24.12 7.07 7.39
N THR A 419 -23.38 7.85 8.21
CA THR A 419 -22.04 7.47 8.67
C THR A 419 -22.13 6.36 9.72
N GLU A 420 -23.11 6.43 10.61
CA GLU A 420 -23.41 5.36 11.56
C GLU A 420 -23.74 4.04 10.84
N PHE A 421 -24.57 4.09 9.78
CA PHE A 421 -24.84 2.93 8.94
C PHE A 421 -23.57 2.34 8.34
N LEU A 422 -22.68 3.18 7.78
CA LEU A 422 -21.44 2.74 7.15
C LEU A 422 -20.44 2.12 8.15
N LEU A 423 -20.44 2.57 9.41
CA LEU A 423 -19.49 2.10 10.42
C LEU A 423 -20.01 0.96 11.29
N ASN A 424 -21.29 0.95 11.66
CA ASN A 424 -21.80 0.14 12.77
C ASN A 424 -22.94 -0.84 12.41
N SER A 425 -23.51 -0.78 11.20
CA SER A 425 -24.67 -1.60 10.84
C SER A 425 -24.32 -2.67 9.81
N GLN A 426 -25.13 -2.79 8.76
CA GLN A 426 -24.84 -3.68 7.61
C GLN A 426 -23.83 -3.05 6.62
N GLY A 427 -23.54 -1.76 6.80
CA GLY A 427 -22.60 -1.01 5.95
C GLY A 427 -21.21 -1.64 5.85
N PRO A 428 -20.56 -2.05 6.96
CA PRO A 428 -19.26 -2.70 6.90
C PRO A 428 -19.26 -3.97 6.06
N ASN A 429 -20.28 -4.81 6.15
CA ASN A 429 -20.40 -6.02 5.35
C ASN A 429 -20.56 -5.70 3.85
N PHE A 430 -21.42 -4.74 3.53
CA PHE A 430 -21.64 -4.28 2.16
C PHE A 430 -20.36 -3.69 1.58
N LEU A 431 -19.69 -2.80 2.32
CA LEU A 431 -18.43 -2.17 1.89
C LEU A 431 -17.32 -3.22 1.69
N ASN A 432 -17.23 -4.19 2.60
CA ASN A 432 -16.25 -5.26 2.47
C ASN A 432 -16.46 -6.06 1.19
N GLN A 433 -17.70 -6.49 0.90
CA GLN A 433 -18.00 -7.24 -0.33
C GLN A 433 -17.74 -6.41 -1.60
N ALA A 434 -18.13 -5.13 -1.60
CA ALA A 434 -17.91 -4.24 -2.74
C ALA A 434 -16.41 -4.00 -2.97
N MET A 435 -15.64 -3.77 -1.91
CA MET A 435 -14.20 -3.55 -2.02
C MET A 435 -13.43 -4.83 -2.31
N ASN A 436 -13.90 -5.99 -1.85
CA ASN A 436 -13.34 -7.29 -2.19
C ASN A 436 -13.46 -7.57 -3.71
N LEU A 437 -14.64 -7.31 -4.28
CA LEU A 437 -14.80 -7.39 -5.74
C LEU A 437 -13.87 -6.42 -6.46
N LEU A 438 -13.79 -5.17 -6.01
CA LEU A 438 -12.91 -4.17 -6.60
C LEU A 438 -11.44 -4.59 -6.51
N GLN A 439 -11.01 -5.13 -5.36
CA GLN A 439 -9.66 -5.64 -5.15
C GLN A 439 -9.34 -6.80 -6.09
N THR A 440 -10.27 -7.75 -6.23
CA THR A 440 -10.17 -8.86 -7.21
C THR A 440 -10.04 -8.34 -8.65
N LEU A 441 -10.84 -7.34 -9.02
CA LEU A 441 -10.75 -6.71 -10.35
C LEU A 441 -9.40 -6.02 -10.57
N VAL A 442 -8.89 -5.31 -9.59
CA VAL A 442 -7.58 -4.63 -9.68
C VAL A 442 -6.45 -5.66 -9.84
N TYR A 443 -6.39 -6.69 -9.00
CA TYR A 443 -5.34 -7.71 -9.11
C TYR A 443 -5.49 -8.54 -10.40
N GLY A 444 -6.72 -8.84 -10.83
CA GLY A 444 -6.97 -9.44 -12.12
C GLY A 444 -6.47 -8.57 -13.29
N GLY A 445 -6.66 -7.25 -13.20
CA GLY A 445 -6.08 -6.29 -14.15
C GLY A 445 -4.55 -6.34 -14.20
N LEU A 446 -3.87 -6.56 -13.05
CA LEU A 446 -2.40 -6.75 -13.03
C LEU A 446 -1.98 -8.06 -13.71
N VAL A 447 -2.73 -9.14 -13.49
CA VAL A 447 -2.50 -10.40 -14.21
C VAL A 447 -2.64 -10.19 -15.71
N LEU A 448 -3.70 -9.49 -16.15
CA LEU A 448 -3.88 -9.14 -17.56
C LEU A 448 -2.73 -8.27 -18.07
N TRP A 449 -2.26 -7.28 -17.30
CA TRP A 449 -1.10 -6.47 -17.68
C TRP A 449 0.17 -7.31 -17.82
N ALA A 450 0.40 -8.26 -16.93
CA ALA A 450 1.61 -9.08 -16.92
C ALA A 450 1.62 -10.12 -18.06
N TRP A 451 0.51 -10.82 -18.25
CA TRP A 451 0.42 -12.02 -19.07
C TRP A 451 -0.16 -11.79 -20.47
N VAL A 452 -1.05 -10.78 -20.67
CA VAL A 452 -1.59 -10.51 -22.01
C VAL A 452 -0.48 -9.95 -22.92
N PRO A 453 -0.25 -10.56 -24.09
CA PRO A 453 0.74 -10.10 -25.03
C PRO A 453 0.35 -8.73 -25.59
N THR A 454 1.34 -7.90 -25.86
CA THR A 454 1.16 -6.62 -26.51
C THR A 454 2.15 -6.47 -27.65
N SER A 455 1.68 -5.99 -28.80
CA SER A 455 2.53 -5.58 -29.93
C SER A 455 3.31 -4.29 -29.62
N LYS A 456 2.84 -3.48 -28.68
CA LYS A 456 3.51 -2.25 -28.28
C LYS A 456 4.62 -2.56 -27.28
N ILE A 457 5.75 -1.88 -27.44
CA ILE A 457 6.85 -1.94 -26.46
C ILE A 457 6.36 -1.35 -25.15
N ARG A 458 6.44 -2.14 -24.06
CA ARG A 458 6.10 -1.67 -22.71
C ARG A 458 7.04 -0.53 -22.31
N LYS A 459 6.46 0.55 -21.80
CA LYS A 459 7.23 1.70 -21.36
C LYS A 459 8.02 1.37 -20.09
N PRO A 460 9.24 1.91 -19.91
CA PRO A 460 9.99 1.74 -18.65
C PRO A 460 9.26 2.28 -17.43
N SER A 461 8.41 3.31 -17.58
CA SER A 461 7.60 3.87 -16.51
C SER A 461 6.58 2.90 -15.92
N GLU A 462 6.07 1.94 -16.71
CA GLU A 462 5.22 0.86 -16.22
C GLU A 462 6.00 -0.06 -15.26
N ASP A 463 7.27 -0.33 -15.59
CA ASP A 463 8.15 -1.18 -14.77
C ASP A 463 8.52 -0.53 -13.44
N LEU A 464 8.49 0.82 -13.33
CA LEU A 464 8.71 1.55 -12.07
C LEU A 464 7.62 1.23 -11.05
N LEU A 465 6.34 1.28 -11.44
CA LEU A 465 5.24 0.94 -10.54
C LEU A 465 5.29 -0.54 -10.13
N ALA A 466 5.63 -1.41 -11.09
CA ALA A 466 5.85 -2.83 -10.81
C ALA A 466 6.98 -3.04 -9.78
N LEU A 467 8.07 -2.28 -9.88
CA LEU A 467 9.19 -2.34 -8.96
C LEU A 467 8.80 -1.88 -7.54
N VAL A 468 8.01 -0.81 -7.42
CA VAL A 468 7.49 -0.35 -6.12
C VAL A 468 6.62 -1.42 -5.47
N LEU A 469 5.68 -2.04 -6.21
CA LEU A 469 4.86 -3.12 -5.67
C LEU A 469 5.72 -4.31 -5.22
N LEU A 470 6.69 -4.73 -6.02
CA LEU A 470 7.62 -5.81 -5.64
C LEU A 470 8.40 -5.47 -4.38
N GLY A 471 8.93 -4.25 -4.28
CA GLY A 471 9.64 -3.78 -3.10
C GLY A 471 8.74 -3.81 -1.86
N GLY A 472 7.51 -3.32 -1.97
CA GLY A 472 6.51 -3.36 -0.90
C GLY A 472 6.13 -4.79 -0.52
N PHE A 473 5.88 -5.66 -1.49
CA PHE A 473 5.52 -7.05 -1.24
C PHE A 473 6.63 -7.80 -0.51
N VAL A 474 7.88 -7.68 -0.97
CA VAL A 474 9.04 -8.31 -0.32
C VAL A 474 9.25 -7.74 1.09
N PHE A 475 9.20 -6.42 1.24
CA PHE A 475 9.38 -5.77 2.54
C PHE A 475 8.34 -6.26 3.55
N HIS A 476 7.06 -6.20 3.22
CA HIS A 476 5.98 -6.59 4.13
C HIS A 476 5.84 -8.11 4.32
N THR A 477 6.47 -8.93 3.47
CA THR A 477 6.58 -10.38 3.72
C THR A 477 7.41 -10.65 4.99
N PHE A 478 8.44 -9.83 5.27
CA PHE A 478 9.32 -10.03 6.41
C PHE A 478 9.07 -9.07 7.58
N TRP A 479 8.54 -7.86 7.30
CA TRP A 479 8.26 -6.83 8.28
C TRP A 479 6.95 -7.08 9.02
N GLU A 480 6.65 -6.26 10.05
CA GLU A 480 5.34 -6.23 10.71
C GLU A 480 4.20 -6.26 9.69
N ALA A 481 3.20 -7.10 9.94
CA ALA A 481 2.04 -7.24 9.09
C ALA A 481 0.93 -6.28 9.52
N LYS A 482 0.43 -5.47 8.57
CA LYS A 482 -0.82 -4.70 8.69
C LYS A 482 -1.34 -4.41 7.28
N SER A 483 -2.64 -4.55 7.06
CA SER A 483 -3.23 -4.25 5.75
C SER A 483 -3.15 -2.75 5.41
N GLN A 484 -3.21 -1.86 6.41
CA GLN A 484 -2.99 -0.42 6.22
C GLN A 484 -1.62 -0.08 5.57
N TYR A 485 -0.62 -0.93 5.74
CA TYR A 485 0.71 -0.68 5.15
C TYR A 485 0.76 -1.02 3.67
N THR A 486 -0.17 -1.84 3.18
CA THR A 486 -0.23 -2.25 1.77
C THR A 486 -1.09 -1.33 0.91
N LEU A 487 -1.93 -0.49 1.52
CA LEU A 487 -2.76 0.52 0.83
C LEU A 487 -1.98 1.39 -0.19
N PRO A 488 -0.79 1.95 0.14
CA PRO A 488 -0.07 2.80 -0.82
C PRO A 488 0.30 2.08 -2.11
N TYR A 489 0.66 0.80 -2.02
CA TYR A 489 1.02 -0.02 -3.17
C TYR A 489 -0.20 -0.37 -4.00
N PHE A 490 -1.33 -0.69 -3.34
CA PHE A 490 -2.60 -0.97 -4.00
C PHE A 490 -3.09 0.24 -4.80
N VAL A 491 -3.05 1.44 -4.24
CA VAL A 491 -3.44 2.66 -4.94
C VAL A 491 -2.51 2.92 -6.13
N LEU A 492 -1.20 2.75 -5.96
CA LEU A 492 -0.22 3.02 -7.01
C LEU A 492 -0.40 2.13 -8.25
N ILE A 493 -0.91 0.91 -8.11
CA ILE A 493 -1.04 -0.04 -9.23
C ILE A 493 -2.34 0.10 -10.04
N LEU A 494 -3.30 0.94 -9.63
CA LEU A 494 -4.56 1.14 -10.34
C LEU A 494 -4.36 1.49 -11.83
N PRO A 495 -3.39 2.36 -12.24
CA PRO A 495 -3.12 2.61 -13.64
C PRO A 495 -2.66 1.37 -14.43
N LEU A 496 -1.88 0.46 -13.80
CA LEU A 496 -1.46 -0.79 -14.44
C LEU A 496 -2.64 -1.74 -14.64
N ALA A 497 -3.57 -1.80 -13.68
CA ALA A 497 -4.76 -2.61 -13.79
C ALA A 497 -5.63 -2.18 -14.99
N ILE A 498 -5.91 -0.89 -15.14
CA ILE A 498 -6.65 -0.35 -16.32
C ILE A 498 -5.89 -0.63 -17.62
N LEU A 499 -4.56 -0.51 -17.61
CA LEU A 499 -3.75 -0.85 -18.77
C LEU A 499 -3.85 -2.33 -19.14
N GLY A 500 -3.98 -3.22 -18.14
CA GLY A 500 -4.21 -4.67 -18.34
C GLY A 500 -5.53 -4.94 -19.07
N TYR A 501 -6.62 -4.36 -18.62
CA TYR A 501 -7.92 -4.46 -19.28
C TYR A 501 -7.89 -3.89 -20.71
N ARG A 502 -7.19 -2.77 -20.92
CA ARG A 502 -7.01 -2.22 -22.27
C ARG A 502 -6.23 -3.18 -23.20
N ARG A 503 -5.22 -3.87 -22.69
CA ARG A 503 -4.48 -4.89 -23.46
C ARG A 503 -5.39 -6.05 -23.85
N LEU A 504 -6.22 -6.52 -22.91
CA LEU A 504 -7.20 -7.58 -23.16
C LEU A 504 -8.17 -7.16 -24.28
N ALA A 505 -8.74 -5.96 -24.21
CA ALA A 505 -9.68 -5.46 -25.20
C ALA A 505 -9.06 -5.20 -26.58
N ALA A 506 -7.75 -4.93 -26.64
CA ALA A 506 -7.01 -4.68 -27.89
C ALA A 506 -6.52 -5.97 -28.57
N LEU A 507 -6.82 -7.16 -28.04
CA LEU A 507 -6.50 -8.40 -28.70
C LEU A 507 -7.31 -8.56 -30.00
N PRO A 508 -6.69 -9.02 -31.11
CA PRO A 508 -7.43 -9.27 -32.36
C PRO A 508 -8.39 -10.45 -32.17
N TRP A 509 -9.68 -10.18 -32.37
CA TRP A 509 -10.76 -11.16 -32.22
C TRP A 509 -11.13 -11.83 -33.56
N GLU A 510 -10.38 -11.58 -34.65
CA GLU A 510 -10.66 -12.18 -35.94
C GLU A 510 -10.27 -13.66 -35.98
N PRO A 511 -11.21 -14.57 -36.33
CA PRO A 511 -10.94 -15.99 -36.50
C PRO A 511 -10.36 -16.27 -37.89
N ASN A 512 -9.10 -15.92 -38.16
CA ASN A 512 -8.48 -16.34 -39.40
C ASN A 512 -7.96 -17.78 -39.24
N ARG A 513 -8.52 -18.71 -40.02
CA ARG A 513 -8.27 -20.18 -39.92
C ARG A 513 -6.81 -20.63 -40.07
N GLN A 514 -5.97 -19.86 -40.75
CA GLN A 514 -4.52 -20.17 -40.89
C GLN A 514 -3.69 -19.74 -39.66
N ALA A 515 -4.21 -18.82 -38.84
CA ALA A 515 -3.62 -18.48 -37.55
C ALA A 515 -4.00 -19.45 -36.41
N LEU A 516 -4.73 -20.53 -36.67
CA LEU A 516 -5.28 -21.41 -35.63
C LEU A 516 -4.19 -22.09 -34.79
N TRP A 517 -3.03 -22.41 -35.36
CA TRP A 517 -1.90 -22.95 -34.62
C TRP A 517 -1.11 -21.89 -33.85
N HIS A 518 -0.90 -20.70 -34.39
CA HIS A 518 -0.43 -19.53 -33.62
C HIS A 518 -1.51 -19.03 -32.64
N SER A 519 -2.79 -19.24 -32.95
CA SER A 519 -3.95 -18.99 -32.09
C SER A 519 -4.06 -20.01 -30.94
N ILE A 520 -3.55 -21.26 -31.04
CA ILE A 520 -3.51 -22.19 -29.90
C ILE A 520 -2.54 -21.69 -28.84
N ILE A 521 -1.38 -21.14 -29.20
CA ILE A 521 -0.49 -20.45 -28.25
C ILE A 521 -1.16 -19.16 -27.72
N GLY A 522 -1.92 -18.45 -28.54
CA GLY A 522 -2.78 -17.33 -28.13
C GLY A 522 -3.94 -17.78 -27.24
N LYS A 523 -4.57 -18.93 -27.54
CA LYS A 523 -5.65 -19.53 -26.75
C LYS A 523 -5.15 -20.17 -25.46
N VAL A 524 -3.96 -20.74 -25.43
CA VAL A 524 -3.28 -21.18 -24.19
C VAL A 524 -3.06 -19.97 -23.29
N ARG A 525 -2.78 -18.79 -23.84
CA ARG A 525 -2.69 -17.53 -23.07
C ARG A 525 -4.07 -17.03 -22.60
N PHE A 526 -5.14 -17.34 -23.31
CA PHE A 526 -6.53 -17.13 -22.87
C PHE A 526 -6.93 -18.10 -21.75
N LEU A 527 -6.30 -19.27 -21.69
CA LEU A 527 -6.44 -20.24 -20.61
C LEU A 527 -5.70 -19.82 -19.33
N VAL A 528 -4.83 -18.80 -19.35
CA VAL A 528 -4.12 -18.35 -18.15
C VAL A 528 -5.09 -17.92 -17.03
N PRO A 529 -6.15 -17.12 -17.26
CA PRO A 529 -7.16 -16.87 -16.23
C PRO A 529 -7.87 -18.15 -15.79
N ILE A 530 -8.19 -19.06 -16.73
CA ILE A 530 -8.82 -20.35 -16.43
C ILE A 530 -7.87 -21.28 -15.65
N LEU A 531 -6.60 -21.32 -16.04
CA LEU A 531 -5.55 -22.06 -15.30
C LEU A 531 -5.31 -21.46 -13.93
N LEU A 532 -5.33 -20.13 -13.80
CA LEU A 532 -5.26 -19.45 -12.51
C LEU A 532 -6.51 -19.74 -11.66
N MET A 533 -7.71 -19.80 -12.27
CA MET A 533 -8.93 -20.19 -11.57
C MET A 533 -8.89 -21.65 -11.11
N ILE A 534 -8.38 -22.57 -11.95
CA ILE A 534 -8.18 -23.97 -11.57
C ILE A 534 -7.12 -24.07 -10.47
N THR A 535 -6.02 -23.33 -10.58
CA THR A 535 -4.98 -23.28 -9.55
C THR A 535 -5.52 -22.67 -8.26
N ALA A 536 -6.39 -21.65 -8.34
CA ALA A 536 -7.08 -21.08 -7.19
C ALA A 536 -8.01 -22.12 -6.53
N ALA A 537 -8.79 -22.86 -7.32
CA ALA A 537 -9.65 -23.93 -6.82
C ALA A 537 -8.84 -25.06 -6.15
N LEU A 538 -7.71 -25.44 -6.71
CA LEU A 538 -6.79 -26.42 -6.11
C LEU A 538 -6.12 -25.89 -4.83
N LEU A 539 -5.71 -24.62 -4.81
CA LEU A 539 -5.17 -23.97 -3.61
C LEU A 539 -6.23 -23.83 -2.53
N SER A 540 -7.50 -23.58 -2.87
CA SER A 540 -8.59 -23.55 -1.89
C SER A 540 -8.76 -24.89 -1.20
N LEU A 541 -8.62 -26.01 -1.93
CA LEU A 541 -8.64 -27.34 -1.35
C LEU A 541 -7.44 -27.63 -0.43
N ILE A 542 -6.28 -27.03 -0.72
CA ILE A 542 -5.06 -27.18 0.11
C ILE A 542 -5.11 -26.26 1.35
N LEU A 543 -5.67 -25.07 1.20
CA LEU A 543 -5.78 -24.09 2.29
C LEU A 543 -7.02 -24.33 3.18
N ALA A 544 -8.05 -25.00 2.68
CA ALA A 544 -9.29 -25.27 3.41
C ALA A 544 -9.07 -25.96 4.78
N PRO A 545 -8.18 -26.95 4.94
CA PRO A 545 -7.92 -27.55 6.24
C PRO A 545 -7.31 -26.55 7.25
N ALA A 546 -6.33 -25.75 6.81
CA ALA A 546 -5.68 -24.74 7.66
C ALA A 546 -6.65 -23.61 8.05
N LEU A 547 -7.59 -23.26 7.16
CA LEU A 547 -8.64 -22.28 7.40
C LEU A 547 -9.70 -22.85 8.37
N HIS A 548 -10.04 -24.13 8.25
CA HIS A 548 -11.00 -24.81 9.14
C HIS A 548 -10.47 -24.92 10.57
N ASP A 549 -9.18 -25.24 10.72
CA ASP A 549 -8.51 -25.34 12.02
C ASP A 549 -8.43 -23.96 12.71
N THR A 550 -8.15 -22.91 11.95
CA THR A 550 -8.12 -21.53 12.48
C THR A 550 -9.51 -21.06 12.90
N LEU A 551 -10.54 -21.35 12.11
CA LEU A 551 -11.93 -21.01 12.43
C LEU A 551 -12.44 -21.80 13.66
N ALA A 552 -12.12 -23.08 13.76
CA ALA A 552 -12.49 -23.94 14.89
C ALA A 552 -11.80 -23.48 16.20
N GLN A 553 -10.52 -23.10 16.14
CA GLN A 553 -9.79 -22.54 17.28
C GLN A 553 -10.37 -21.21 17.74
N LEU A 554 -10.77 -20.34 16.81
CA LEU A 554 -11.39 -19.05 17.12
C LEU A 554 -12.81 -19.19 17.69
N LEU A 555 -13.61 -20.11 17.15
CA LEU A 555 -14.94 -20.40 17.70
C LEU A 555 -14.89 -21.01 19.11
N GLN A 556 -13.82 -21.73 19.45
CA GLN A 556 -13.57 -22.25 20.79
C GLN A 556 -13.04 -21.20 21.78
N ALA A 557 -12.44 -20.11 21.28
CA ALA A 557 -11.92 -19.02 22.08
C ALA A 557 -12.92 -17.90 22.38
N LEU A 558 -14.11 -17.93 21.75
CA LEU A 558 -15.17 -16.99 22.08
C LEU A 558 -15.81 -17.39 23.42
N PRO A 559 -15.97 -16.48 24.39
CA PRO A 559 -16.71 -16.76 25.61
C PRO A 559 -18.15 -17.16 25.27
N GLN A 560 -18.59 -18.28 25.85
CA GLN A 560 -19.97 -18.77 25.72
C GLN A 560 -20.96 -17.86 26.43
#